data_975be8ed75dfbcf17684dd3b7141ab9f
#
_entry.id   975be8ed75dfbcf17684dd3b7141ab9f
#
_cell.length_a   1.000
_cell.length_b   1.000
_cell.length_c   1.000
_cell.angle_alpha   90.00
_cell.angle_beta   90.00
_cell.angle_gamma   90.00
#
_symmetry.space_group_name_H-M   'P 1'
#
loop_
_entity.id
_entity.type
_entity.pdbx_description
1 polymer ?
#
loop_
_entity_poly.entity_id
_entity_poly.type
_entity_poly.pdbx_seq_one_letter_code
_entity_poly.pdbx_strand_id
1 'polypeptide(L)'
;METTRIPLSQCVESSYQNRKELGDVSGLARSIEVNGQITPLIVVADGEAYQLVVGHRRTAAMRSLGLVEADAYVMDGWDDARIAQILNAENNHRKELTEAERGRGIQTMLSLGIPVADAAVSADIPEDKAESYVRGTKVVPVDAVNLDFEAVALMGEYDDVLTEDDVVAVLSKKSHWDRQAVCRKARARAAAEEETARLESLGIKVVDADSLGEGYHGCDGECGHPGLVAVVNTQAWGEGADTTFYCDDESHDYQPTPEEVAETEAYLGRKATLEAMDGRIAEFAKSVYPKFPAKGQSKLRQWVH
;
A
#
# COMPACT_ATOMS: atom_id res chain seq x y z
N MET A 1 13.74 38.95 0.70
CA MET A 1 12.28 39.14 0.64
C MET A 1 11.90 40.13 1.72
N GLU A 2 11.13 41.12 1.38
CA GLU A 2 10.65 42.13 2.31
C GLU A 2 9.33 41.67 2.94
N THR A 3 9.16 41.86 4.26
CA THR A 3 7.90 41.51 4.93
C THR A 3 6.91 42.65 4.80
N THR A 4 5.67 42.31 4.57
CA THR A 4 4.54 43.24 4.54
C THR A 4 3.58 42.92 5.68
N ARG A 5 3.06 43.94 6.35
CA ARG A 5 2.03 43.77 7.38
C ARG A 5 0.66 43.67 6.74
N ILE A 6 -0.04 42.57 6.96
CA ILE A 6 -1.34 42.26 6.34
C ILE A 6 -2.44 42.07 7.39
N PRO A 7 -3.68 42.43 7.10
CA PRO A 7 -4.83 42.21 8.00
C PRO A 7 -5.12 40.70 8.12
N LEU A 8 -5.19 40.18 9.35
CA LEU A 8 -5.56 38.78 9.59
C LEU A 8 -7.00 38.45 9.16
N SER A 9 -7.86 39.45 9.07
CA SER A 9 -9.25 39.33 8.57
C SER A 9 -9.31 39.01 7.08
N GLN A 10 -8.28 39.40 6.31
CA GLN A 10 -8.16 39.10 4.88
C GLN A 10 -7.40 37.81 4.57
N CYS A 11 -6.80 37.16 5.60
CA CYS A 11 -6.17 35.88 5.40
C CYS A 11 -7.21 34.77 5.27
N VAL A 12 -7.24 34.10 4.12
CA VAL A 12 -8.11 32.95 3.85
C VAL A 12 -7.27 31.68 3.77
N GLU A 13 -7.82 30.56 4.23
CA GLU A 13 -7.15 29.28 4.12
C GLU A 13 -7.12 28.82 2.66
N SER A 14 -6.02 28.20 2.24
CA SER A 14 -5.92 27.62 0.91
C SER A 14 -6.86 26.43 0.78
N SER A 15 -7.59 26.32 -0.34
CA SER A 15 -8.39 25.15 -0.71
C SER A 15 -7.56 23.88 -0.87
N TYR A 16 -6.25 24.00 -1.07
CA TYR A 16 -5.28 22.92 -1.21
C TYR A 16 -4.67 22.47 0.12
N GLN A 17 -5.12 23.03 1.26
CA GLN A 17 -4.69 22.58 2.58
C GLN A 17 -5.26 21.20 2.91
N ASN A 18 -4.39 20.21 2.99
CA ASN A 18 -4.78 18.82 3.27
C ASN A 18 -5.01 18.53 4.76
N ARG A 19 -4.48 19.38 5.65
CA ARG A 19 -4.63 19.20 7.09
C ARG A 19 -5.93 19.80 7.60
N LYS A 20 -6.82 18.94 8.11
CA LYS A 20 -8.14 19.36 8.64
C LYS A 20 -8.08 19.89 10.06
N GLU A 21 -7.11 19.45 10.89
CA GLU A 21 -7.01 19.82 12.29
C GLU A 21 -5.67 20.50 12.58
N LEU A 22 -5.73 21.70 13.11
CA LEU A 22 -4.54 22.48 13.49
C LEU A 22 -3.97 22.06 14.85
N GLY A 23 -4.71 21.24 15.60
CA GLY A 23 -4.38 20.84 16.96
C GLY A 23 -4.40 22.01 17.95
N ASP A 24 -3.96 21.77 19.18
CA ASP A 24 -3.88 22.82 20.21
C ASP A 24 -2.84 23.89 19.83
N VAL A 25 -3.27 25.15 19.82
CA VAL A 25 -2.42 26.32 19.53
C VAL A 25 -2.15 27.18 20.75
N SER A 26 -2.61 26.80 21.95
CA SER A 26 -2.50 27.58 23.18
C SER A 26 -1.05 27.90 23.56
N GLY A 27 -0.16 26.90 23.45
CA GLY A 27 1.28 27.10 23.72
C GLY A 27 1.94 28.05 22.72
N LEU A 28 1.54 27.98 21.44
CA LEU A 28 2.00 28.89 20.39
C LEU A 28 1.46 30.30 20.59
N ALA A 29 0.20 30.46 20.99
CA ALA A 29 -0.41 31.74 21.31
C ALA A 29 0.36 32.42 22.45
N ARG A 30 0.64 31.70 23.55
CA ARG A 30 1.45 32.24 24.66
C ARG A 30 2.84 32.67 24.21
N SER A 31 3.50 31.89 23.33
CA SER A 31 4.79 32.26 22.78
C SER A 31 4.74 33.54 21.94
N ILE A 32 3.68 33.70 21.12
CA ILE A 32 3.48 34.90 20.31
C ILE A 32 3.15 36.12 21.19
N GLU A 33 2.37 35.93 22.24
CA GLU A 33 2.06 37.01 23.21
C GLU A 33 3.32 37.57 23.86
N VAL A 34 4.29 36.71 24.23
CA VAL A 34 5.50 37.11 24.92
C VAL A 34 6.59 37.64 23.98
N ASN A 35 6.78 36.96 22.83
CA ASN A 35 7.92 37.19 21.94
C ASN A 35 7.55 37.93 20.65
N GLY A 36 6.27 38.17 20.41
CA GLY A 36 5.77 38.63 19.11
C GLY A 36 5.83 37.57 18.03
N GLN A 37 5.50 37.97 16.81
CA GLN A 37 5.61 37.11 15.63
C GLN A 37 7.08 37.05 15.15
N ILE A 38 7.78 35.97 15.46
CA ILE A 38 9.19 35.80 15.06
C ILE A 38 9.30 35.39 13.58
N THR A 39 8.41 34.54 13.11
CA THR A 39 8.43 34.04 11.72
C THR A 39 7.24 34.57 10.95
N PRO A 40 7.45 35.27 9.82
CA PRO A 40 6.35 35.76 8.98
C PRO A 40 5.48 34.63 8.40
N LEU A 41 4.26 34.96 8.03
CA LEU A 41 3.41 34.10 7.22
C LEU A 41 3.92 34.08 5.76
N ILE A 42 3.55 33.07 5.00
CA ILE A 42 3.71 33.10 3.53
C ILE A 42 2.31 33.06 2.93
N VAL A 43 2.01 34.06 2.12
CA VAL A 43 0.70 34.25 1.51
C VAL A 43 0.83 34.60 0.04
N VAL A 44 -0.22 34.35 -0.74
CA VAL A 44 -0.37 34.78 -2.12
C VAL A 44 -1.52 35.76 -2.19
N ALA A 45 -1.32 36.90 -2.87
CA ALA A 45 -2.38 37.87 -3.05
C ALA A 45 -3.46 37.33 -4.00
N ASP A 46 -4.74 37.41 -3.58
CA ASP A 46 -5.91 36.98 -4.36
C ASP A 46 -6.99 38.08 -4.25
N GLY A 47 -6.94 39.03 -5.15
CA GLY A 47 -7.77 40.24 -5.11
C GLY A 47 -7.53 41.05 -3.84
N GLU A 48 -8.56 41.21 -3.01
CA GLU A 48 -8.49 41.89 -1.70
C GLU A 48 -8.12 40.94 -0.55
N ALA A 49 -8.00 39.62 -0.83
CA ALA A 49 -7.66 38.60 0.15
C ALA A 49 -6.21 38.12 0.02
N TYR A 50 -5.75 37.44 1.04
CA TYR A 50 -4.45 36.77 1.07
C TYR A 50 -4.65 35.28 1.30
N GLN A 51 -4.38 34.46 0.27
CA GLN A 51 -4.44 33.02 0.42
C GLN A 51 -3.23 32.55 1.25
N LEU A 52 -3.50 31.94 2.39
CA LEU A 52 -2.48 31.46 3.31
C LEU A 52 -1.84 30.18 2.79
N VAL A 53 -0.51 30.20 2.58
CA VAL A 53 0.27 29.04 2.16
C VAL A 53 1.03 28.42 3.34
N VAL A 54 1.74 29.23 4.13
CA VAL A 54 2.47 28.74 5.30
C VAL A 54 2.13 29.57 6.53
N GLY A 55 1.86 28.89 7.64
CA GLY A 55 1.65 29.52 8.94
C GLY A 55 0.24 29.39 9.51
N HIS A 56 -0.56 28.42 9.07
CA HIS A 56 -1.94 28.18 9.52
C HIS A 56 -2.10 28.17 11.05
N ARG A 57 -1.22 27.44 11.77
CA ARG A 57 -1.24 27.41 13.24
C ARG A 57 -0.92 28.78 13.86
N ARG A 58 0.01 29.53 13.27
CA ARG A 58 0.34 30.90 13.74
C ARG A 58 -0.83 31.84 13.53
N THR A 59 -1.46 31.77 12.36
CA THR A 59 -2.68 32.57 12.07
C THR A 59 -3.79 32.27 13.06
N ALA A 60 -4.04 30.99 13.37
CA ALA A 60 -5.03 30.60 14.38
C ALA A 60 -4.67 31.10 15.79
N ALA A 61 -3.39 30.99 16.19
CA ALA A 61 -2.90 31.48 17.47
C ALA A 61 -3.01 33.02 17.59
N MET A 62 -2.62 33.75 16.53
CA MET A 62 -2.74 35.23 16.51
C MET A 62 -4.21 35.69 16.56
N ARG A 63 -5.11 34.99 15.84
CA ARG A 63 -6.54 35.25 15.93
C ARG A 63 -7.10 34.97 17.32
N SER A 64 -6.65 33.94 18.01
CA SER A 64 -7.09 33.65 19.40
C SER A 64 -6.63 34.69 20.40
N LEU A 65 -5.54 35.43 20.11
CA LEU A 65 -5.05 36.56 20.89
C LEU A 65 -5.72 37.88 20.52
N GLY A 66 -6.62 37.90 19.53
CA GLY A 66 -7.27 39.13 19.06
C GLY A 66 -6.37 40.06 18.27
N LEU A 67 -5.23 39.57 17.76
CA LEU A 67 -4.36 40.35 16.90
C LEU A 67 -5.09 40.63 15.57
N VAL A 68 -4.89 41.83 15.03
CA VAL A 68 -5.59 42.29 13.80
C VAL A 68 -4.71 42.20 12.57
N GLU A 69 -3.37 42.17 12.74
CA GLU A 69 -2.40 42.16 11.66
C GLU A 69 -1.31 41.09 11.89
N ALA A 70 -0.65 40.69 10.83
CA ALA A 70 0.49 39.79 10.86
C ALA A 70 1.56 40.23 9.85
N ASP A 71 2.81 39.94 10.15
CA ASP A 71 3.89 40.06 9.18
C ASP A 71 3.88 38.87 8.22
N ALA A 72 3.94 39.14 6.92
CA ALA A 72 3.88 38.13 5.89
C ALA A 72 4.83 38.43 4.73
N TYR A 73 5.32 37.37 4.10
CA TYR A 73 5.87 37.42 2.73
C TYR A 73 4.72 37.24 1.77
N VAL A 74 4.45 38.29 0.96
CA VAL A 74 3.46 38.21 -0.12
C VAL A 74 4.16 37.72 -1.37
N MET A 75 3.74 36.54 -1.84
CA MET A 75 4.35 35.90 -3.01
C MET A 75 3.56 36.27 -4.26
N ASP A 76 4.26 36.71 -5.29
CA ASP A 76 3.66 37.07 -6.57
C ASP A 76 3.91 35.94 -7.60
N GLY A 77 2.94 35.73 -8.50
CA GLY A 77 3.06 34.79 -9.62
C GLY A 77 3.03 33.31 -9.25
N TRP A 78 2.61 32.98 -8.02
CA TRP A 78 2.34 31.59 -7.64
C TRP A 78 0.95 31.17 -8.12
N ASP A 79 0.92 30.17 -8.98
CA ASP A 79 -0.31 29.51 -9.40
C ASP A 79 -0.73 28.41 -8.40
N ASP A 80 -1.90 27.85 -8.61
CA ASP A 80 -2.48 26.82 -7.77
C ASP A 80 -1.58 25.57 -7.66
N ALA A 81 -0.89 25.21 -8.74
CA ALA A 81 0.04 24.10 -8.75
C ALA A 81 1.22 24.36 -7.81
N ARG A 82 1.81 25.55 -7.87
CA ARG A 82 2.92 25.94 -6.99
C ARG A 82 2.49 26.00 -5.52
N ILE A 83 1.30 26.54 -5.25
CA ILE A 83 0.73 26.60 -3.90
C ILE A 83 0.55 25.19 -3.35
N ALA A 84 -0.04 24.26 -4.13
CA ALA A 84 -0.24 22.87 -3.72
C ALA A 84 1.08 22.14 -3.45
N GLN A 85 2.11 22.34 -4.28
CA GLN A 85 3.46 21.78 -4.06
C GLN A 85 4.06 22.24 -2.73
N ILE A 86 4.05 23.54 -2.48
CA ILE A 86 4.65 24.13 -1.26
C ILE A 86 3.90 23.67 -0.01
N LEU A 87 2.56 23.67 -0.04
CA LEU A 87 1.73 23.15 1.05
C LEU A 87 2.04 21.69 1.36
N ASN A 88 2.17 20.87 0.32
CA ASN A 88 2.46 19.46 0.52
C ASN A 88 3.88 19.24 1.06
N ALA A 89 4.87 19.92 0.51
CA ALA A 89 6.25 19.85 1.00
C ALA A 89 6.38 20.33 2.46
N GLU A 90 5.71 21.44 2.84
CA GLU A 90 5.72 21.94 4.23
C GLU A 90 5.08 20.93 5.19
N ASN A 91 3.96 20.32 4.79
CA ASN A 91 3.27 19.34 5.59
C ASN A 91 4.08 18.04 5.76
N ASN A 92 4.80 17.58 4.73
CA ASN A 92 5.58 16.34 4.78
C ASN A 92 6.82 16.44 5.69
N HIS A 93 7.42 17.61 5.84
CA HIS A 93 8.51 17.82 6.80
C HIS A 93 8.07 17.76 8.26
N ARG A 94 6.75 17.72 8.51
CA ARG A 94 6.17 17.50 9.84
C ARG A 94 5.68 16.06 9.92
N LYS A 95 6.31 15.23 10.74
CA LYS A 95 6.07 13.78 10.94
C LYS A 95 4.64 13.33 11.29
N GLU A 96 3.60 14.04 10.91
CA GLU A 96 2.23 13.88 11.42
C GLU A 96 1.14 13.74 10.35
N LEU A 97 1.46 13.61 9.06
CA LEU A 97 0.42 13.34 8.04
C LEU A 97 -0.05 11.90 8.13
N THR A 98 -1.36 11.70 8.14
CA THR A 98 -1.96 10.40 7.91
C THR A 98 -1.77 9.96 6.46
N GLU A 99 -1.80 8.65 6.21
CA GLU A 99 -1.69 8.10 4.85
C GLU A 99 -2.79 8.64 3.92
N ALA A 100 -4.00 8.85 4.44
CA ALA A 100 -5.10 9.44 3.68
C ALA A 100 -4.84 10.92 3.33
N GLU A 101 -4.20 11.70 4.21
CA GLU A 101 -3.81 13.10 3.92
C GLU A 101 -2.71 13.17 2.87
N ARG A 102 -1.73 12.25 2.94
CA ARG A 102 -0.66 12.11 1.94
C ARG A 102 -1.24 11.81 0.56
N GLY A 103 -2.13 10.81 0.48
CA GLY A 103 -2.81 10.45 -0.78
C GLY A 103 -3.58 11.62 -1.39
N ARG A 104 -4.33 12.38 -0.57
CA ARG A 104 -5.04 13.58 -1.04
C ARG A 104 -4.08 14.65 -1.55
N GLY A 105 -2.94 14.85 -0.90
CA GLY A 105 -1.91 15.79 -1.33
C GLY A 105 -1.40 15.48 -2.73
N ILE A 106 -1.04 14.22 -2.97
CA ILE A 106 -0.57 13.74 -4.27
C ILE A 106 -1.68 13.89 -5.32
N GLN A 107 -2.89 13.43 -5.03
CA GLN A 107 -4.01 13.53 -5.96
C GLN A 107 -4.31 14.98 -6.36
N THR A 108 -4.26 15.91 -5.40
CA THR A 108 -4.44 17.34 -5.65
C THR A 108 -3.36 17.87 -6.61
N MET A 109 -2.09 17.56 -6.36
CA MET A 109 -0.98 17.98 -7.22
C MET A 109 -1.14 17.45 -8.64
N LEU A 110 -1.47 16.16 -8.79
CA LEU A 110 -1.70 15.54 -10.10
C LEU A 110 -2.90 16.16 -10.85
N SER A 111 -4.00 16.48 -10.14
CA SER A 111 -5.16 17.15 -10.75
C SER A 111 -4.86 18.56 -11.24
N LEU A 112 -3.85 19.22 -10.68
CA LEU A 112 -3.33 20.53 -11.10
C LEU A 112 -2.27 20.42 -12.21
N GLY A 113 -2.04 19.20 -12.74
CA GLY A 113 -1.11 18.96 -13.84
C GLY A 113 0.37 18.91 -13.44
N ILE A 114 0.67 18.79 -12.13
CA ILE A 114 2.06 18.60 -11.68
C ILE A 114 2.52 17.19 -12.12
N PRO A 115 3.70 17.07 -12.73
CA PRO A 115 4.27 15.76 -13.09
C PRO A 115 4.41 14.85 -11.88
N VAL A 116 4.26 13.52 -12.10
CA VAL A 116 4.33 12.52 -11.03
C VAL A 116 5.67 12.59 -10.27
N ALA A 117 6.78 12.77 -10.99
CA ALA A 117 8.10 12.93 -10.39
C ALA A 117 8.17 14.11 -9.41
N ASP A 118 7.63 15.28 -9.80
CA ASP A 118 7.62 16.47 -8.95
C ASP A 118 6.67 16.31 -7.75
N ALA A 119 5.54 15.63 -7.96
CA ALA A 119 4.61 15.29 -6.89
C ALA A 119 5.24 14.32 -5.89
N ALA A 120 6.00 13.32 -6.35
CA ALA A 120 6.75 12.38 -5.53
C ALA A 120 7.78 13.09 -4.65
N VAL A 121 8.59 13.98 -5.25
CA VAL A 121 9.57 14.79 -4.50
C VAL A 121 8.87 15.64 -3.44
N SER A 122 7.75 16.31 -3.80
CA SER A 122 7.00 17.15 -2.86
C SER A 122 6.33 16.36 -1.75
N ALA A 123 6.03 15.08 -1.98
CA ALA A 123 5.43 14.17 -1.01
C ALA A 123 6.46 13.37 -0.18
N ASP A 124 7.76 13.53 -0.47
CA ASP A 124 8.86 12.77 0.14
C ASP A 124 8.64 11.25 0.04
N ILE A 125 8.33 10.78 -1.17
CA ILE A 125 8.13 9.36 -1.48
C ILE A 125 8.93 8.98 -2.73
N PRO A 126 9.27 7.69 -2.92
CA PRO A 126 9.84 7.17 -4.16
C PRO A 126 8.90 7.41 -5.36
N GLU A 127 9.48 7.71 -6.52
CA GLU A 127 8.72 8.00 -7.76
C GLU A 127 7.90 6.79 -8.22
N ASP A 128 8.48 5.58 -8.18
CA ASP A 128 7.81 4.32 -8.51
C ASP A 128 6.55 4.09 -7.66
N LYS A 129 6.59 4.49 -6.39
CA LYS A 129 5.45 4.43 -5.49
C LYS A 129 4.36 5.45 -5.84
N ALA A 130 4.74 6.65 -6.28
CA ALA A 130 3.81 7.65 -6.79
C ALA A 130 3.15 7.19 -8.10
N GLU A 131 3.91 6.58 -9.01
CA GLU A 131 3.37 5.98 -10.24
C GLU A 131 2.40 4.85 -9.94
N SER A 132 2.74 3.96 -9.01
CA SER A 132 1.84 2.88 -8.56
C SER A 132 0.57 3.46 -7.96
N TYR A 133 0.65 4.51 -7.16
CA TYR A 133 -0.53 5.22 -6.66
C TYR A 133 -1.43 5.72 -7.81
N VAL A 134 -0.84 6.34 -8.84
CA VAL A 134 -1.59 6.83 -10.03
C VAL A 134 -2.31 5.68 -10.74
N ARG A 135 -1.63 4.53 -10.93
CA ARG A 135 -2.27 3.34 -11.51
C ARG A 135 -3.40 2.83 -10.61
N GLY A 136 -3.16 2.74 -9.31
CA GLY A 136 -4.15 2.30 -8.33
C GLY A 136 -5.42 3.15 -8.30
N THR A 137 -5.32 4.47 -8.52
CA THR A 137 -6.52 5.34 -8.60
C THR A 137 -7.46 5.01 -9.75
N LYS A 138 -7.00 4.25 -10.77
CA LYS A 138 -7.82 3.84 -11.92
C LYS A 138 -8.68 2.60 -11.61
N VAL A 139 -8.22 1.75 -10.69
CA VAL A 139 -8.91 0.51 -10.31
C VAL A 139 -9.80 0.69 -9.08
N VAL A 140 -9.62 1.77 -8.35
CA VAL A 140 -10.41 2.05 -7.14
C VAL A 140 -11.71 2.77 -7.52
N PRO A 141 -12.87 2.40 -6.92
CA PRO A 141 -14.14 3.10 -7.13
C PRO A 141 -14.05 4.58 -6.74
N VAL A 142 -14.65 5.46 -7.57
CA VAL A 142 -14.64 6.94 -7.40
C VAL A 142 -15.19 7.38 -6.03
N ASP A 143 -16.04 6.57 -5.41
CA ASP A 143 -16.72 6.87 -4.14
C ASP A 143 -15.89 6.55 -2.89
N ALA A 144 -14.70 5.98 -3.06
CA ALA A 144 -13.84 5.61 -1.95
C ALA A 144 -13.08 6.83 -1.40
N VAL A 145 -13.79 7.71 -0.72
CA VAL A 145 -13.39 9.09 -0.32
C VAL A 145 -12.24 9.18 0.70
N ASN A 146 -11.84 8.07 1.34
CA ASN A 146 -10.80 8.05 2.39
C ASN A 146 -9.79 6.93 2.19
N LEU A 147 -9.22 6.80 0.99
CA LEU A 147 -8.27 5.74 0.71
C LEU A 147 -6.92 6.01 1.37
N ASP A 148 -6.45 4.97 2.02
CA ASP A 148 -5.09 4.81 2.50
C ASP A 148 -4.13 4.80 1.29
N PHE A 149 -3.18 5.72 1.27
CA PHE A 149 -2.20 5.85 0.19
C PHE A 149 -1.49 4.52 -0.11
N GLU A 150 -1.05 3.80 0.94
CA GLU A 150 -0.37 2.52 0.81
C GLU A 150 -1.25 1.46 0.15
N ALA A 151 -2.55 1.43 0.47
CA ALA A 151 -3.48 0.49 -0.15
C ALA A 151 -3.68 0.78 -1.64
N VAL A 152 -3.81 2.06 -2.01
CA VAL A 152 -3.97 2.47 -3.41
C VAL A 152 -2.70 2.22 -4.21
N ALA A 153 -1.53 2.56 -3.68
CA ALA A 153 -0.26 2.28 -4.33
C ALA A 153 -0.05 0.77 -4.54
N LEU A 154 -0.33 -0.05 -3.52
CA LEU A 154 -0.28 -1.51 -3.64
C LEU A 154 -1.21 -2.03 -4.73
N MET A 155 -2.45 -1.55 -4.82
CA MET A 155 -3.36 -1.96 -5.90
C MET A 155 -2.84 -1.55 -7.27
N GLY A 156 -2.11 -0.44 -7.37
CA GLY A 156 -1.47 -0.02 -8.62
C GLY A 156 -0.26 -0.86 -9.04
N GLU A 157 0.32 -1.65 -8.14
CA GLU A 157 1.36 -2.63 -8.49
C GLU A 157 0.77 -3.89 -9.15
N TYR A 158 -0.54 -4.10 -9.00
CA TYR A 158 -1.28 -5.27 -9.47
C TYR A 158 -2.49 -4.88 -10.34
N ASP A 159 -2.52 -3.66 -10.90
CA ASP A 159 -3.65 -3.10 -11.63
C ASP A 159 -4.05 -3.91 -12.87
N ASP A 160 -3.14 -4.70 -13.41
CA ASP A 160 -3.30 -5.59 -14.55
C ASP A 160 -4.05 -6.90 -14.24
N VAL A 161 -4.16 -7.29 -12.96
CA VAL A 161 -4.70 -8.61 -12.56
C VAL A 161 -5.82 -8.54 -11.52
N LEU A 162 -6.07 -7.37 -10.92
CA LEU A 162 -7.12 -7.21 -9.90
C LEU A 162 -8.51 -7.17 -10.52
N THR A 163 -9.42 -7.97 -9.97
CA THR A 163 -10.86 -7.86 -10.24
C THR A 163 -11.51 -6.86 -9.25
N GLU A 164 -12.76 -6.48 -9.53
CA GLU A 164 -13.54 -5.62 -8.60
C GLU A 164 -13.67 -6.25 -7.20
N ASP A 165 -13.86 -7.57 -7.13
CA ASP A 165 -13.93 -8.30 -5.85
C ASP A 165 -12.60 -8.27 -5.10
N ASP A 166 -11.47 -8.37 -5.81
CA ASP A 166 -10.15 -8.26 -5.20
C ASP A 166 -9.92 -6.85 -4.63
N VAL A 167 -10.33 -5.81 -5.34
CA VAL A 167 -10.25 -4.42 -4.87
C VAL A 167 -11.05 -4.25 -3.58
N VAL A 168 -12.29 -4.74 -3.53
CA VAL A 168 -13.12 -4.73 -2.33
C VAL A 168 -12.44 -5.50 -1.18
N ALA A 169 -11.87 -6.67 -1.50
CA ALA A 169 -11.15 -7.47 -0.52
C ALA A 169 -9.93 -6.73 0.05
N VAL A 170 -9.09 -6.10 -0.79
CA VAL A 170 -7.93 -5.28 -0.37
C VAL A 170 -8.38 -4.14 0.55
N LEU A 171 -9.42 -3.40 0.16
CA LEU A 171 -9.94 -2.27 0.95
C LEU A 171 -10.52 -2.70 2.30
N SER A 172 -11.03 -3.92 2.42
CA SER A 172 -11.55 -4.47 3.67
C SER A 172 -10.46 -4.82 4.70
N LYS A 173 -9.21 -5.00 4.27
CA LYS A 173 -8.10 -5.41 5.13
C LYS A 173 -7.43 -4.21 5.79
N LYS A 174 -7.02 -4.38 7.04
CA LYS A 174 -6.32 -3.34 7.82
C LYS A 174 -4.79 -3.49 7.76
N SER A 175 -4.31 -4.72 7.63
CA SER A 175 -2.88 -5.04 7.60
C SER A 175 -2.35 -4.97 6.16
N HIS A 176 -1.17 -4.39 5.98
CA HIS A 176 -0.46 -4.40 4.70
C HIS A 176 -0.22 -5.83 4.19
N TRP A 177 0.16 -6.76 5.08
CA TRP A 177 0.38 -8.17 4.72
C TRP A 177 -0.87 -8.87 4.20
N ASP A 178 -2.04 -8.62 4.83
CA ASP A 178 -3.30 -9.21 4.37
C ASP A 178 -3.71 -8.65 3.00
N ARG A 179 -3.49 -7.36 2.76
CA ARG A 179 -3.71 -6.70 1.46
C ARG A 179 -2.81 -7.30 0.39
N GLN A 180 -1.51 -7.43 0.69
CA GLN A 180 -0.53 -8.03 -0.22
C GLN A 180 -0.86 -9.50 -0.53
N ALA A 181 -1.39 -10.24 0.45
CA ALA A 181 -1.83 -11.62 0.22
C ALA A 181 -2.98 -11.72 -0.80
N VAL A 182 -3.93 -10.78 -0.78
CA VAL A 182 -5.01 -10.71 -1.79
C VAL A 182 -4.42 -10.43 -3.18
N CYS A 183 -3.54 -9.43 -3.29
CA CYS A 183 -2.91 -9.06 -4.55
C CYS A 183 -2.07 -10.21 -5.15
N ARG A 184 -1.29 -10.91 -4.33
CA ARG A 184 -0.53 -12.10 -4.78
C ARG A 184 -1.43 -13.22 -5.28
N LYS A 185 -2.56 -13.47 -4.59
CA LYS A 185 -3.54 -14.46 -5.06
C LYS A 185 -4.15 -14.06 -6.42
N ALA A 186 -4.43 -12.78 -6.62
CA ALA A 186 -4.91 -12.29 -7.91
C ALA A 186 -3.87 -12.54 -9.02
N ARG A 187 -2.60 -12.25 -8.77
CA ARG A 187 -1.49 -12.51 -9.71
C ARG A 187 -1.33 -14.01 -9.99
N ALA A 188 -1.37 -14.85 -8.97
CA ALA A 188 -1.28 -16.31 -9.13
C ALA A 188 -2.45 -16.87 -9.93
N ARG A 189 -3.68 -16.34 -9.74
CA ARG A 189 -4.85 -16.70 -10.53
C ARG A 189 -4.65 -16.33 -12.01
N ALA A 190 -4.23 -15.10 -12.30
CA ALA A 190 -3.97 -14.65 -13.66
C ALA A 190 -2.87 -15.50 -14.33
N ALA A 191 -1.81 -15.84 -13.62
CA ALA A 191 -0.76 -16.74 -14.12
C ALA A 191 -1.31 -18.16 -14.43
N ALA A 192 -2.20 -18.68 -13.60
CA ALA A 192 -2.83 -19.98 -13.85
C ALA A 192 -3.79 -19.95 -15.06
N GLU A 193 -4.52 -18.86 -15.24
CA GLU A 193 -5.39 -18.67 -16.41
C GLU A 193 -4.57 -18.55 -17.70
N GLU A 194 -3.46 -17.81 -17.70
CA GLU A 194 -2.55 -17.68 -18.83
C GLU A 194 -1.91 -19.03 -19.19
N GLU A 195 -1.43 -19.78 -18.20
CA GLU A 195 -0.84 -21.10 -18.41
C GLU A 195 -1.88 -22.10 -18.92
N THR A 196 -3.10 -22.07 -18.40
CA THR A 196 -4.20 -22.88 -18.89
C THR A 196 -4.49 -22.59 -20.38
N ALA A 197 -4.62 -21.31 -20.74
CA ALA A 197 -4.86 -20.92 -22.14
C ALA A 197 -3.67 -21.36 -23.05
N ARG A 198 -2.43 -21.26 -22.58
CA ARG A 198 -1.24 -21.72 -23.30
C ARG A 198 -1.31 -23.22 -23.56
N LEU A 199 -1.61 -24.03 -22.54
CA LEU A 199 -1.69 -25.48 -22.66
C LEU A 199 -2.83 -25.92 -23.58
N GLU A 200 -4.00 -25.30 -23.46
CA GLU A 200 -5.12 -25.56 -24.35
C GLU A 200 -4.80 -25.22 -25.82
N SER A 201 -4.03 -24.14 -26.06
CA SER A 201 -3.58 -23.79 -27.41
C SER A 201 -2.64 -24.83 -28.03
N LEU A 202 -1.94 -25.60 -27.18
CA LEU A 202 -1.09 -26.74 -27.59
C LEU A 202 -1.89 -28.05 -27.72
N GLY A 203 -3.20 -28.02 -27.49
CA GLY A 203 -4.08 -29.19 -27.55
C GLY A 203 -4.03 -30.08 -26.31
N ILE A 204 -3.40 -29.60 -25.22
CA ILE A 204 -3.35 -30.30 -23.95
C ILE A 204 -4.58 -29.90 -23.12
N LYS A 205 -5.36 -30.91 -22.72
CA LYS A 205 -6.54 -30.67 -21.88
C LYS A 205 -6.13 -30.35 -20.45
N VAL A 206 -6.59 -29.21 -19.93
CA VAL A 206 -6.42 -28.87 -18.50
C VAL A 206 -7.63 -29.40 -17.73
N VAL A 207 -7.37 -30.01 -16.57
CA VAL A 207 -8.36 -30.58 -15.67
C VAL A 207 -8.08 -30.18 -14.24
N ASP A 208 -9.12 -30.21 -13.40
CA ASP A 208 -8.94 -30.05 -11.96
C ASP A 208 -8.32 -31.31 -11.35
N ALA A 209 -7.51 -31.15 -10.33
CA ALA A 209 -6.86 -32.26 -9.63
C ALA A 209 -7.88 -33.30 -9.11
N ASP A 210 -9.03 -32.83 -8.64
CA ASP A 210 -10.12 -33.69 -8.16
C ASP A 210 -10.84 -34.46 -9.27
N SER A 211 -10.63 -34.06 -10.53
CA SER A 211 -11.22 -34.67 -11.73
C SER A 211 -10.33 -35.73 -12.35
N LEU A 212 -9.10 -35.91 -11.83
CA LEU A 212 -8.19 -36.99 -12.25
C LEU A 212 -8.77 -38.33 -11.80
N GLY A 213 -9.10 -39.20 -12.79
CA GLY A 213 -9.59 -40.54 -12.53
C GLY A 213 -8.51 -41.50 -12.04
N GLU A 214 -8.93 -42.65 -11.53
CA GLU A 214 -8.01 -43.77 -11.26
C GLU A 214 -7.36 -44.19 -12.60
N GLY A 215 -6.02 -44.34 -12.63
CA GLY A 215 -5.28 -44.74 -13.82
C GLY A 215 -4.49 -43.63 -14.51
N TYR A 216 -4.50 -42.40 -13.97
CA TYR A 216 -3.60 -41.34 -14.43
C TYR A 216 -2.29 -41.36 -13.63
N HIS A 217 -1.15 -41.33 -14.35
CA HIS A 217 0.19 -41.34 -13.80
C HIS A 217 0.90 -40.04 -14.13
N GLY A 218 1.70 -39.53 -13.18
CA GLY A 218 2.49 -38.30 -13.40
C GLY A 218 3.50 -38.52 -14.53
N CYS A 219 3.66 -37.56 -15.43
CA CYS A 219 4.62 -37.60 -16.54
C CYS A 219 5.30 -36.24 -16.73
N ASP A 220 6.30 -36.19 -17.62
CA ASP A 220 7.07 -34.95 -17.93
C ASP A 220 6.34 -33.99 -18.89
N GLY A 221 5.17 -34.36 -19.40
CA GLY A 221 4.42 -33.58 -20.38
C GLY A 221 4.89 -33.73 -21.83
N GLU A 222 5.97 -34.45 -22.11
CA GLU A 222 6.53 -34.67 -23.44
C GLU A 222 6.16 -36.05 -24.02
N CYS A 223 5.42 -36.86 -23.31
CA CYS A 223 5.14 -38.24 -23.65
C CYS A 223 4.35 -38.45 -24.94
N GLY A 224 3.66 -37.41 -25.47
CA GLY A 224 2.93 -37.45 -26.74
C GLY A 224 1.71 -38.39 -26.76
N HIS A 225 1.24 -38.89 -25.61
CA HIS A 225 0.07 -39.74 -25.48
C HIS A 225 -1.25 -38.97 -25.70
N PRO A 226 -2.23 -39.60 -26.36
CA PRO A 226 -3.53 -38.95 -26.59
C PRO A 226 -4.30 -38.60 -25.31
N GLY A 227 -3.99 -39.29 -24.20
CA GLY A 227 -4.57 -39.09 -22.87
C GLY A 227 -3.82 -38.08 -22.00
N LEU A 228 -2.86 -37.32 -22.56
CA LEU A 228 -2.11 -36.31 -21.80
C LEU A 228 -3.04 -35.21 -21.30
N VAL A 229 -3.03 -34.97 -20.00
CA VAL A 229 -3.74 -33.88 -19.35
C VAL A 229 -2.80 -33.10 -18.43
N ALA A 230 -3.14 -31.87 -18.15
CA ALA A 230 -2.39 -31.03 -17.21
C ALA A 230 -3.29 -30.57 -16.06
N VAL A 231 -2.71 -30.43 -14.88
CA VAL A 231 -3.30 -29.77 -13.73
C VAL A 231 -2.49 -28.51 -13.47
N VAL A 232 -3.14 -27.36 -13.51
CA VAL A 232 -2.54 -26.04 -13.22
C VAL A 232 -3.01 -25.61 -11.86
N ASN A 233 -2.07 -25.40 -10.94
CA ASN A 233 -2.34 -24.96 -9.58
C ASN A 233 -1.73 -23.57 -9.33
N THR A 234 -2.41 -22.74 -8.56
CA THR A 234 -1.82 -21.50 -8.05
C THR A 234 -0.82 -21.80 -6.94
N GLN A 235 0.33 -21.11 -6.96
CA GLN A 235 1.31 -21.25 -5.89
C GLN A 235 0.73 -20.71 -4.56
N ALA A 236 0.82 -21.49 -3.49
CA ALA A 236 0.23 -21.14 -2.19
C ALA A 236 0.84 -19.85 -1.59
N TRP A 237 2.12 -19.59 -1.86
CA TRP A 237 2.89 -18.46 -1.30
C TRP A 237 3.58 -17.59 -2.36
N GLY A 238 3.35 -17.89 -3.65
CA GLY A 238 3.93 -17.20 -4.80
C GLY A 238 2.92 -16.38 -5.58
N GLU A 239 3.37 -15.82 -6.68
CA GLU A 239 2.57 -15.06 -7.66
C GLU A 239 2.41 -15.83 -8.98
N GLY A 240 2.85 -17.09 -9.03
CA GLY A 240 2.87 -17.95 -10.20
C GLY A 240 1.87 -19.09 -10.16
N ALA A 241 1.94 -19.91 -11.19
CA ALA A 241 1.23 -21.17 -11.31
C ALA A 241 2.23 -22.33 -11.48
N ASP A 242 1.87 -23.47 -10.94
CA ASP A 242 2.60 -24.72 -11.10
C ASP A 242 1.79 -25.67 -11.97
N THR A 243 2.43 -26.28 -12.98
CA THR A 243 1.80 -27.24 -13.88
C THR A 243 2.33 -28.64 -13.59
N THR A 244 1.43 -29.59 -13.42
CA THR A 244 1.75 -31.01 -13.32
C THR A 244 1.05 -31.75 -14.45
N PHE A 245 1.77 -32.60 -15.16
CA PHE A 245 1.26 -33.39 -16.27
C PHE A 245 0.94 -34.82 -15.84
N TYR A 246 -0.10 -35.38 -16.44
CA TYR A 246 -0.57 -36.74 -16.21
C TYR A 246 -0.96 -37.38 -17.53
N CYS A 247 -0.73 -38.67 -17.66
CA CYS A 247 -1.20 -39.47 -18.80
C CYS A 247 -1.83 -40.80 -18.31
N ASP A 248 -2.61 -41.43 -19.18
CA ASP A 248 -3.33 -42.68 -18.94
C ASP A 248 -2.53 -43.93 -19.32
N ASP A 249 -1.24 -43.79 -19.58
CA ASP A 249 -0.36 -44.92 -19.93
C ASP A 249 0.42 -45.44 -18.71
N GLU A 250 0.07 -46.63 -18.25
CA GLU A 250 0.70 -47.32 -17.12
C GLU A 250 2.22 -47.56 -17.33
N SER A 251 2.72 -47.51 -18.61
CA SER A 251 4.15 -47.68 -18.89
C SER A 251 4.97 -46.42 -18.51
N HIS A 252 4.34 -45.30 -18.28
CA HIS A 252 4.93 -44.08 -17.77
C HIS A 252 4.92 -44.01 -16.23
N ASP A 253 5.56 -44.99 -15.63
CA ASP A 253 5.95 -44.91 -14.23
C ASP A 253 7.03 -43.83 -14.11
N TYR A 254 6.62 -42.61 -13.79
CA TYR A 254 7.57 -41.52 -13.49
C TYR A 254 8.53 -41.99 -12.43
N GLN A 255 9.75 -42.25 -12.86
CA GLN A 255 10.87 -42.53 -11.96
C GLN A 255 11.54 -41.18 -11.69
N PRO A 256 11.30 -40.57 -10.52
CA PRO A 256 11.92 -39.30 -10.20
C PRO A 256 13.45 -39.44 -10.31
N THR A 257 14.10 -38.45 -10.88
CA THR A 257 15.55 -38.44 -10.96
C THR A 257 16.16 -38.48 -9.55
N PRO A 258 17.39 -38.99 -9.39
CA PRO A 258 18.05 -38.99 -8.08
C PRO A 258 18.15 -37.60 -7.44
N GLU A 259 18.15 -36.55 -8.25
CA GLU A 259 18.21 -35.15 -7.83
C GLU A 259 16.86 -34.68 -7.25
N GLU A 260 15.75 -35.03 -7.91
CA GLU A 260 14.39 -34.73 -7.44
C GLU A 260 14.04 -35.55 -6.19
N VAL A 261 14.47 -36.78 -6.09
CA VAL A 261 14.34 -37.56 -4.86
C VAL A 261 15.09 -36.90 -3.71
N ALA A 262 16.34 -36.48 -3.94
CA ALA A 262 17.15 -35.81 -2.94
C ALA A 262 16.55 -34.44 -2.51
N GLU A 263 15.98 -33.69 -3.45
CA GLU A 263 15.29 -32.41 -3.17
C GLU A 263 14.02 -32.64 -2.36
N THR A 264 13.23 -33.65 -2.72
CA THR A 264 12.00 -34.03 -1.99
C THR A 264 12.31 -34.50 -0.58
N GLU A 265 13.34 -35.35 -0.40
CA GLU A 265 13.79 -35.80 0.91
C GLU A 265 14.32 -34.65 1.76
N ALA A 266 15.08 -33.70 1.17
CA ALA A 266 15.53 -32.48 1.85
C ALA A 266 14.38 -31.57 2.24
N TYR A 267 13.35 -31.44 1.39
CA TYR A 267 12.14 -30.69 1.71
C TYR A 267 11.36 -31.33 2.87
N LEU A 268 11.10 -32.63 2.81
CA LEU A 268 10.44 -33.38 3.87
C LEU A 268 11.21 -33.33 5.20
N GLY A 269 12.53 -33.39 5.15
CA GLY A 269 13.40 -33.24 6.32
C GLY A 269 13.30 -31.85 6.93
N ARG A 270 13.30 -30.79 6.11
CA ARG A 270 13.07 -29.41 6.59
C ARG A 270 11.67 -29.23 7.19
N LYS A 271 10.64 -29.77 6.55
CA LYS A 271 9.25 -29.72 7.03
C LYS A 271 9.10 -30.41 8.39
N ALA A 272 9.63 -31.63 8.52
CA ALA A 272 9.62 -32.36 9.79
C ALA A 272 10.37 -31.61 10.91
N THR A 273 11.49 -30.95 10.57
CA THR A 273 12.23 -30.12 11.53
C THR A 273 11.42 -28.91 11.98
N LEU A 274 10.73 -28.23 11.07
CA LEU A 274 9.85 -27.09 11.39
C LEU A 274 8.67 -27.54 12.28
N GLU A 275 8.01 -28.63 11.93
CA GLU A 275 6.91 -29.18 12.75
C GLU A 275 7.38 -29.58 14.17
N ALA A 276 8.60 -30.15 14.28
CA ALA A 276 9.19 -30.47 15.57
C ALA A 276 9.58 -29.20 16.36
N MET A 277 10.00 -28.12 15.68
CA MET A 277 10.26 -26.82 16.29
C MET A 277 8.97 -26.17 16.77
N ASP A 278 7.91 -26.19 15.97
CA ASP A 278 6.59 -25.65 16.34
C ASP A 278 6.01 -26.39 17.55
N GLY A 279 6.15 -27.71 17.60
CA GLY A 279 5.79 -28.52 18.77
C GLY A 279 6.55 -28.08 20.03
N ARG A 280 7.85 -27.87 19.96
CA ARG A 280 8.67 -27.40 21.10
C ARG A 280 8.35 -25.97 21.50
N ILE A 281 8.07 -25.08 20.55
CA ILE A 281 7.64 -23.71 20.81
C ILE A 281 6.28 -23.72 21.51
N ALA A 282 5.33 -24.56 21.06
CA ALA A 282 4.03 -24.70 21.69
C ALA A 282 4.13 -25.26 23.11
N GLU A 283 4.99 -26.24 23.38
CA GLU A 283 5.25 -26.76 24.74
C GLU A 283 5.92 -25.71 25.63
N PHE A 284 6.94 -25.00 25.12
CA PHE A 284 7.56 -23.90 25.83
C PHE A 284 6.54 -22.82 26.16
N ALA A 285 5.73 -22.39 25.19
CA ALA A 285 4.67 -21.40 25.40
C ALA A 285 3.69 -21.85 26.50
N LYS A 286 3.26 -23.13 26.48
CA LYS A 286 2.41 -23.69 27.55
C LYS A 286 3.09 -23.68 28.93
N SER A 287 4.40 -23.90 28.99
CA SER A 287 5.16 -23.92 30.25
C SER A 287 5.39 -22.52 30.83
N VAL A 288 5.49 -21.50 29.98
CA VAL A 288 5.80 -20.12 30.35
C VAL A 288 4.54 -19.27 30.52
N TYR A 289 3.48 -19.57 29.76
CA TYR A 289 2.22 -18.84 29.74
C TYR A 289 1.58 -18.62 31.14
N PRO A 290 1.52 -19.64 32.04
CA PRO A 290 0.96 -19.46 33.39
C PRO A 290 1.78 -18.48 34.26
N LYS A 291 3.03 -18.22 33.91
CA LYS A 291 3.94 -17.38 34.72
C LYS A 291 3.90 -15.90 34.32
N PHE A 292 3.19 -15.57 33.24
CA PHE A 292 3.07 -14.18 32.79
C PHE A 292 1.84 -13.49 33.39
N PRO A 293 1.94 -12.24 33.84
CA PRO A 293 0.79 -11.48 34.30
C PRO A 293 -0.21 -11.28 33.16
N ALA A 294 -1.52 -11.17 33.48
CA ALA A 294 -2.62 -11.12 32.49
C ALA A 294 -2.41 -10.11 31.36
N LYS A 295 -1.76 -8.97 31.62
CA LYS A 295 -1.41 -7.97 30.59
C LYS A 295 -0.34 -8.43 29.58
N GLY A 296 0.47 -9.43 29.93
CA GLY A 296 1.50 -10.00 29.04
C GLY A 296 0.98 -11.15 28.18
N GLN A 297 -0.09 -11.83 28.62
CA GLN A 297 -0.64 -13.00 27.95
C GLN A 297 -1.27 -12.68 26.59
N SER A 298 -1.83 -11.49 26.42
CA SER A 298 -2.40 -11.05 25.14
C SER A 298 -1.34 -10.85 24.06
N LYS A 299 -0.14 -10.39 24.43
CA LYS A 299 0.99 -10.24 23.49
C LYS A 299 1.61 -11.59 23.11
N LEU A 300 1.65 -12.55 24.03
CA LEU A 300 2.15 -13.90 23.73
C LEU A 300 1.21 -14.66 22.78
N ARG A 301 -0.12 -14.47 22.90
CA ARG A 301 -1.09 -15.06 21.97
C ARG A 301 -0.92 -14.58 20.53
N GLN A 302 -0.47 -13.35 20.33
CA GLN A 302 -0.18 -12.80 18.99
C GLN A 302 1.13 -13.32 18.38
N TRP A 303 2.01 -13.92 19.19
CA TRP A 303 3.29 -14.47 18.76
C TRP A 303 3.23 -15.98 18.43
N VAL A 304 2.20 -16.67 18.87
CA VAL A 304 2.05 -18.15 18.73
C VAL A 304 1.02 -18.49 17.63
N HIS A 305 0.40 -17.50 17.01
CA HIS A 305 -0.47 -17.61 15.85
C HIS A 305 0.05 -16.72 14.72
#